data_d819149fd1bc58f4f81e9735520936d5
#
_entry.id   d819149fd1bc58f4f81e9735520936d5
#
_cell.length_a   1.000
_cell.length_b   1.000
_cell.length_c   1.000
_cell.angle_alpha   90.00
_cell.angle_beta   90.00
_cell.angle_gamma   90.00
#
_symmetry.space_group_name_H-M   'P 1'
#
loop_
_entity.id
_entity.type
_entity.pdbx_description
1 polymer ?
#
loop_
_entity_poly.entity_id
_entity_poly.type
_entity_poly.pdbx_seq_one_letter_code
_entity_poly.pdbx_strand_id
1 'polypeptide(L)'
;MHVHEAALRWTQVWTTGWARQDAEAIVELQAEDGVHWSTPFDSPHRGRAGLRKYLQDAFASEVEPTRARFAAPLVQGEQAAAEYWALCRYDSGPLTISGCTMLRFDTRGLVVESWDYSYVIPGHVPFPFDW
;
A
#
# COMPACT_ATOMS: atom_id res chain seq x y z
N MET A 1 -10.51 -0.15 -17.86
CA MET A 1 -10.98 0.36 -16.54
C MET A 1 -10.48 1.79 -16.36
N HIS A 2 -11.36 2.67 -15.92
CA HIS A 2 -10.94 4.04 -15.60
C HIS A 2 -9.94 4.07 -14.46
N VAL A 3 -8.97 4.96 -14.53
CA VAL A 3 -7.93 5.08 -13.51
C VAL A 3 -8.51 5.41 -12.14
N HIS A 4 -9.56 6.24 -12.10
CA HIS A 4 -10.22 6.55 -10.83
C HIS A 4 -10.81 5.31 -10.16
N GLU A 5 -11.47 4.44 -10.93
CA GLU A 5 -11.99 3.17 -10.42
C GLU A 5 -10.86 2.25 -9.95
N ALA A 6 -9.79 2.17 -10.73
CA ALA A 6 -8.62 1.36 -10.38
C ALA A 6 -7.97 1.84 -9.07
N ALA A 7 -7.84 3.16 -8.91
CA ALA A 7 -7.27 3.76 -7.71
C ALA A 7 -8.15 3.52 -6.48
N LEU A 8 -9.48 3.65 -6.61
CA LEU A 8 -10.41 3.35 -5.52
C LEU A 8 -10.34 1.86 -5.13
N ARG A 9 -10.31 0.97 -6.11
CA ARG A 9 -10.16 -0.47 -5.86
C ARG A 9 -8.86 -0.73 -5.10
N TRP A 10 -7.76 -0.09 -5.51
CA TRP A 10 -6.46 -0.25 -4.86
C TRP A 10 -6.54 0.14 -3.39
N THR A 11 -7.11 1.29 -3.05
CA THR A 11 -7.24 1.72 -1.65
C THR A 11 -8.10 0.78 -0.83
N GLN A 12 -9.21 0.30 -1.40
CA GLN A 12 -10.13 -0.62 -0.72
C GLN A 12 -9.48 -1.96 -0.45
N VAL A 13 -8.80 -2.52 -1.44
CA VAL A 13 -8.13 -3.83 -1.29
C VAL A 13 -6.97 -3.73 -0.31
N TRP A 14 -6.20 -2.64 -0.33
CA TRP A 14 -5.14 -2.44 0.66
C TRP A 14 -5.71 -2.30 2.08
N THR A 15 -6.80 -1.57 2.25
CA THR A 15 -7.42 -1.42 3.57
C THR A 15 -7.79 -2.77 4.18
N THR A 16 -8.51 -3.60 3.43
CA THR A 16 -8.94 -4.91 3.91
C THR A 16 -7.82 -5.94 3.87
N GLY A 17 -7.00 -5.92 2.84
CA GLY A 17 -5.90 -6.87 2.66
C GLY A 17 -4.81 -6.70 3.72
N TRP A 18 -4.49 -5.46 4.08
CA TRP A 18 -3.52 -5.21 5.15
C TRP A 18 -4.06 -5.71 6.49
N ALA A 19 -5.31 -5.39 6.81
CA ALA A 19 -5.94 -5.83 8.06
C ALA A 19 -6.03 -7.36 8.16
N ARG A 20 -6.26 -8.04 7.04
CA ARG A 20 -6.38 -9.51 6.98
C ARG A 20 -5.05 -10.20 6.66
N GLN A 21 -4.01 -9.44 6.37
CA GLN A 21 -2.72 -9.96 5.91
C GLN A 21 -2.87 -10.83 4.65
N ASP A 22 -3.74 -10.40 3.75
CA ASP A 22 -4.05 -11.10 2.50
C ASP A 22 -3.15 -10.58 1.37
N ALA A 23 -1.95 -11.15 1.31
CA ALA A 23 -0.97 -10.77 0.30
C ALA A 23 -1.48 -11.00 -1.12
N GLU A 24 -2.20 -12.10 -1.38
CA GLU A 24 -2.67 -12.42 -2.73
C GLU A 24 -3.69 -11.42 -3.25
N ALA A 25 -4.59 -10.92 -2.41
CA ALA A 25 -5.54 -9.89 -2.82
C ALA A 25 -4.82 -8.62 -3.30
N ILE A 26 -3.74 -8.24 -2.59
CA ILE A 26 -2.94 -7.06 -2.94
C ILE A 26 -2.12 -7.33 -4.22
N VAL A 27 -1.51 -8.51 -4.32
CA VAL A 27 -0.72 -8.91 -5.50
C VAL A 27 -1.54 -8.87 -6.78
N GLU A 28 -2.81 -9.25 -6.72
CA GLU A 28 -3.71 -9.24 -7.87
C GLU A 28 -3.97 -7.84 -8.43
N LEU A 29 -3.72 -6.78 -7.65
CA LEU A 29 -3.83 -5.40 -8.13
C LEU A 29 -2.70 -5.01 -9.08
N GLN A 30 -1.60 -5.75 -9.09
CA GLN A 30 -0.39 -5.42 -9.83
C GLN A 30 -0.31 -6.22 -11.13
N ALA A 31 0.17 -5.55 -12.19
CA ALA A 31 0.53 -6.23 -13.43
C ALA A 31 1.63 -7.27 -13.17
N GLU A 32 1.71 -8.31 -13.99
CA GLU A 32 2.66 -9.42 -13.77
C GLU A 32 4.11 -8.96 -13.65
N ASP A 33 4.50 -7.97 -14.44
CA ASP A 33 5.84 -7.41 -14.45
C ASP A 33 5.92 -6.04 -13.75
N GLY A 34 4.92 -5.72 -12.96
CA GLY A 34 4.87 -4.48 -12.21
C GLY A 34 6.01 -4.37 -11.18
N VAL A 35 6.25 -3.15 -10.73
CA VAL A 35 7.36 -2.83 -9.82
C VAL A 35 6.83 -2.04 -8.64
N HIS A 36 7.22 -2.43 -7.43
CA HIS A 36 6.87 -1.72 -6.20
C HIS A 36 8.12 -1.24 -5.47
N TRP A 37 8.16 0.06 -5.18
CA TRP A 37 9.20 0.69 -4.37
C TRP A 37 8.68 0.92 -2.96
N SER A 38 9.13 0.14 -1.99
CA SER A 38 8.77 0.35 -0.59
C SER A 38 9.46 1.57 -0.01
N THR A 39 10.59 1.96 -0.59
CA THR A 39 11.32 3.19 -0.32
C THR A 39 12.13 3.56 -1.56
N PRO A 40 12.40 4.86 -1.83
CA PRO A 40 13.23 5.23 -2.98
C PRO A 40 14.70 4.89 -2.79
N PHE A 41 15.12 4.49 -1.59
CA PHE A 41 16.54 4.28 -1.26
C PHE A 41 16.99 2.83 -1.46
N ASP A 42 16.08 1.88 -1.58
CA ASP A 42 16.39 0.47 -1.78
C ASP A 42 16.01 0.00 -3.18
N SER A 43 16.44 -1.20 -3.56
CA SER A 43 16.01 -1.81 -4.81
C SER A 43 14.52 -2.11 -4.78
N PRO A 44 13.81 -1.94 -5.91
CA PRO A 44 12.38 -2.23 -5.95
C PRO A 44 12.10 -3.72 -5.90
N HIS A 45 10.88 -4.04 -5.50
CA HIS A 45 10.33 -5.41 -5.54
C HIS A 45 9.74 -5.62 -6.93
N ARG A 46 10.30 -6.55 -7.69
CA ARG A 46 9.96 -6.74 -9.11
C ARG A 46 8.99 -7.89 -9.31
N GLY A 47 7.97 -7.63 -10.13
CA GLY A 47 6.96 -8.60 -10.50
C GLY A 47 6.04 -8.94 -9.34
N ARG A 48 5.05 -9.78 -9.62
CA ARG A 48 4.14 -10.28 -8.59
C ARG A 48 4.88 -11.10 -7.52
N ALA A 49 5.88 -11.87 -7.93
CA ALA A 49 6.67 -12.67 -6.98
C ALA A 49 7.43 -11.78 -5.99
N GLY A 50 8.05 -10.70 -6.47
CA GLY A 50 8.76 -9.75 -5.61
C GLY A 50 7.82 -9.03 -4.65
N LEU A 51 6.66 -8.60 -5.13
CA LEU A 51 5.65 -7.96 -4.28
C LEU A 51 5.12 -8.95 -3.22
N ARG A 52 4.82 -10.19 -3.62
CA ARG A 52 4.34 -11.23 -2.70
C ARG A 52 5.32 -11.47 -1.56
N LYS A 53 6.61 -11.61 -1.90
CA LYS A 53 7.64 -11.83 -0.88
C LYS A 53 7.72 -10.64 0.08
N TYR A 54 7.72 -9.43 -0.44
CA TYR A 54 7.74 -8.22 0.38
C TYR A 54 6.55 -8.18 1.35
N LEU A 55 5.35 -8.44 0.86
CA LEU A 55 4.14 -8.43 1.68
C LEU A 55 4.15 -9.53 2.73
N GLN A 56 4.55 -10.75 2.36
CA GLN A 56 4.62 -11.86 3.29
C GLN A 56 5.61 -11.57 4.42
N ASP A 57 6.78 -11.02 4.10
CA ASP A 57 7.79 -10.67 5.10
C ASP A 57 7.28 -9.54 6.01
N ALA A 58 6.64 -8.52 5.44
CA ALA A 58 6.07 -7.41 6.21
C ALA A 58 4.97 -7.89 7.16
N PHE A 59 4.04 -8.71 6.66
CA PHE A 59 2.94 -9.23 7.47
C PHE A 59 3.43 -10.18 8.56
N ALA A 60 4.45 -10.97 8.28
CA ALA A 60 5.04 -11.87 9.29
C ALA A 60 5.67 -11.10 10.45
N SER A 61 6.08 -9.86 10.24
CA SER A 61 6.65 -8.99 11.29
C SER A 61 5.59 -8.37 12.18
N GLU A 62 4.33 -8.36 11.77
CA GLU A 62 3.25 -7.76 12.54
C GLU A 62 2.75 -8.74 13.61
N VAL A 63 2.54 -8.25 14.84
CA VAL A 63 2.05 -9.08 15.95
C VAL A 63 0.53 -8.94 16.16
N GLU A 64 -0.10 -8.03 15.44
CA GLU A 64 -1.56 -7.89 15.37
C GLU A 64 -1.95 -7.25 14.03
N PRO A 65 -3.21 -7.38 13.59
CA PRO A 65 -3.66 -6.79 12.34
C PRO A 65 -3.48 -5.27 12.32
N THR A 66 -2.93 -4.75 11.22
CA THR A 66 -2.80 -3.31 11.00
C THR A 66 -4.14 -2.69 10.62
N ARG A 67 -4.45 -1.54 11.21
CA ARG A 67 -5.61 -0.73 10.85
C ARG A 67 -5.13 0.43 10.00
N ALA A 68 -5.58 0.49 8.75
CA ALA A 68 -5.18 1.55 7.83
C ALA A 68 -6.41 2.28 7.30
N ARG A 69 -6.24 3.57 7.03
CA ARG A 69 -7.23 4.39 6.31
C ARG A 69 -6.53 5.09 5.17
N PHE A 70 -7.20 5.14 4.04
CA PHE A 70 -6.74 5.83 2.84
C PHE A 70 -7.65 7.01 2.54
N ALA A 71 -7.07 8.14 2.20
CA ALA A 71 -7.82 9.27 1.67
C ALA A 71 -8.34 8.92 0.26
N ALA A 72 -9.32 9.68 -0.22
CA ALA A 72 -9.76 9.56 -1.60
C ALA A 72 -8.57 9.83 -2.53
N PRO A 73 -8.29 8.94 -3.48
CA PRO A 73 -7.12 9.10 -4.36
C PRO A 73 -7.28 10.32 -5.28
N LEU A 74 -6.17 10.99 -5.52
CA LEU A 74 -6.07 12.03 -6.54
C LEU A 74 -5.59 11.39 -7.83
N VAL A 75 -6.26 11.68 -8.94
CA VAL A 75 -6.00 11.05 -10.23
C VAL A 75 -5.64 12.08 -11.27
N GLN A 76 -4.58 11.80 -12.04
CA GLN A 76 -4.17 12.60 -13.19
C GLN A 76 -3.66 11.67 -14.28
N GLY A 77 -4.34 11.62 -15.42
CA GLY A 77 -3.99 10.71 -16.51
C GLY A 77 -4.05 9.27 -16.05
N GLU A 78 -2.97 8.53 -16.25
CA GLU A 78 -2.84 7.13 -15.80
C GLU A 78 -2.21 6.99 -14.43
N GLN A 79 -2.05 8.09 -13.69
CA GLN A 79 -1.41 8.13 -12.38
C GLN A 79 -2.39 8.49 -11.29
N ALA A 80 -2.08 8.05 -10.07
CA ALA A 80 -2.84 8.42 -8.88
C ALA A 80 -1.91 8.59 -7.69
N ALA A 81 -2.38 9.34 -6.70
CA ALA A 81 -1.73 9.47 -5.41
C ALA A 81 -2.74 9.17 -4.32
N ALA A 82 -2.37 8.33 -3.36
CA ALA A 82 -3.24 7.95 -2.25
C ALA A 82 -2.51 8.15 -0.93
N GLU A 83 -2.98 9.10 -0.13
CA GLU A 83 -2.50 9.28 1.24
C GLU A 83 -3.08 8.19 2.14
N TYR A 84 -2.30 7.78 3.15
CA TYR A 84 -2.77 6.80 4.11
C TYR A 84 -2.19 7.04 5.50
N TRP A 85 -2.86 6.43 6.47
CA TRP A 85 -2.45 6.43 7.86
C TRP A 85 -2.66 5.03 8.39
N ALA A 86 -1.62 4.43 8.98
CA ALA A 86 -1.67 3.05 9.43
C ALA A 86 -1.21 2.92 10.89
N LEU A 87 -1.96 2.17 11.67
CA LEU A 87 -1.65 1.85 13.06
C LEU A 87 -1.20 0.40 13.11
N CYS A 88 0.09 0.20 13.30
CA CYS A 88 0.76 -1.10 13.26
C CYS A 88 1.29 -1.49 14.63
N ARG A 89 1.58 -2.78 14.81
CA ARG A 89 2.30 -3.26 16.00
C ARG A 89 3.28 -4.35 15.59
N TYR A 90 4.52 -4.15 15.97
CA TYR A 90 5.61 -5.10 15.78
C TYR A 90 6.15 -5.53 17.15
N ASP A 91 7.09 -6.50 17.18
CA ASP A 91 7.72 -6.92 18.44
C ASP A 91 8.32 -5.75 19.21
N SER A 92 8.83 -4.74 18.50
CA SER A 92 9.40 -3.52 19.10
C SER A 92 8.34 -2.59 19.70
N GLY A 93 7.05 -2.85 19.49
CA GLY A 93 5.94 -2.05 19.98
C GLY A 93 5.08 -1.44 18.88
N PRO A 94 4.16 -0.54 19.26
CA PRO A 94 3.28 0.12 18.30
C PRO A 94 4.02 1.11 17.43
N LEU A 95 3.62 1.22 16.18
CA LEU A 95 4.11 2.21 15.21
C LEU A 95 2.95 2.86 14.49
N THR A 96 3.13 4.11 14.12
CA THR A 96 2.21 4.82 13.23
C THR A 96 2.94 5.16 11.95
N ILE A 97 2.32 4.87 10.82
CA ILE A 97 2.85 5.21 9.49
C ILE A 97 1.94 6.25 8.87
N SER A 98 2.51 7.36 8.44
CA SER A 98 1.82 8.39 7.67
C SER A 98 2.49 8.46 6.30
N GLY A 99 1.77 8.15 5.25
CA GLY A 99 2.39 8.02 3.95
C GLY A 99 1.52 8.44 2.77
N CYS A 100 2.14 8.37 1.60
CA CYS A 100 1.48 8.57 0.33
C CYS A 100 2.07 7.59 -0.67
N THR A 101 1.22 6.85 -1.35
CA THR A 101 1.64 5.96 -2.42
C THR A 101 1.32 6.60 -3.76
N MET A 102 2.34 6.70 -4.61
CA MET A 102 2.18 7.11 -6.00
C MET A 102 1.98 5.87 -6.85
N LEU A 103 1.04 5.93 -7.79
CA LEU A 103 0.63 4.78 -8.60
C LEU A 103 0.61 5.13 -10.07
N ARG A 104 0.98 4.17 -10.92
CA ARG A 104 0.78 4.25 -12.37
C ARG A 104 0.09 2.95 -12.81
N PHE A 105 -0.96 3.10 -13.61
CA PHE A 105 -1.81 1.98 -14.05
C PHE A 105 -1.67 1.73 -15.55
N ASP A 106 -1.91 0.47 -15.96
CA ASP A 106 -2.08 0.14 -17.37
C ASP A 106 -3.56 0.29 -17.79
N THR A 107 -3.86 -0.03 -19.05
CA THR A 107 -5.22 0.10 -19.59
C THR A 107 -6.23 -0.87 -18.97
N ARG A 108 -5.75 -1.93 -18.31
CA ARG A 108 -6.60 -2.89 -17.60
C ARG A 108 -6.88 -2.46 -16.15
N GLY A 109 -6.28 -1.36 -15.71
CA GLY A 109 -6.39 -0.89 -14.33
C GLY A 109 -5.47 -1.63 -13.36
N LEU A 110 -4.43 -2.29 -13.85
CA LEU A 110 -3.43 -2.94 -13.01
C LEU A 110 -2.26 -1.99 -12.77
N VAL A 111 -1.67 -2.06 -11.58
CA VAL A 111 -0.53 -1.22 -11.21
C VAL A 111 0.71 -1.72 -11.94
N VAL A 112 1.34 -0.85 -12.72
CA VAL A 112 2.61 -1.16 -13.39
C VAL A 112 3.81 -0.67 -12.60
N GLU A 113 3.62 0.38 -11.79
CA GLU A 113 4.64 0.87 -10.89
C GLU A 113 4.00 1.60 -9.72
N SER A 114 4.53 1.38 -8.52
CA SER A 114 4.09 2.09 -7.32
C SER A 114 5.30 2.50 -6.48
N TRP A 115 5.17 3.65 -5.82
CA TRP A 115 6.21 4.24 -4.97
C TRP A 115 5.58 4.63 -3.65
N ASP A 116 6.13 4.13 -2.54
CA ASP A 116 5.68 4.51 -1.22
C ASP A 116 6.63 5.55 -0.60
N TYR A 117 6.05 6.62 -0.10
CA TYR A 117 6.75 7.67 0.64
C TYR A 117 6.09 7.78 2.00
N SER A 118 6.84 7.50 3.06
CA SER A 118 6.23 7.44 4.38
C SER A 118 7.14 7.94 5.49
N TYR A 119 6.49 8.37 6.56
CA TYR A 119 7.12 8.68 7.84
C TYR A 119 6.62 7.68 8.86
N VAL A 120 7.50 7.26 9.76
CA VAL A 120 7.18 6.28 10.79
C VAL A 120 7.60 6.83 12.15
N ILE A 121 6.70 6.74 13.13
CA ILE A 121 7.02 7.10 14.52
C ILE A 121 6.59 5.98 15.46
N PRO A 122 7.26 5.83 16.63
CA PRO A 122 6.82 4.93 17.69
C PRO A 122 5.48 5.39 18.28
N GLY A 123 4.68 4.43 18.75
CA GLY A 123 3.39 4.70 19.35
C GLY A 123 2.26 4.78 18.34
N HIS A 124 1.01 4.76 18.84
CA HIS A 124 -0.18 4.95 18.01
C HIS A 124 -0.67 6.39 18.14
N VAL A 125 -0.66 7.11 17.02
CA VAL A 125 -1.30 8.43 16.90
C VAL A 125 -2.64 8.19 16.20
N PRO A 126 -3.78 8.60 16.82
CA PRO A 126 -5.10 8.38 16.23
C PRO A 126 -5.21 8.96 14.82
N PHE A 127 -6.10 8.38 14.02
CA PHE A 127 -6.38 8.89 12.68
C PHE A 127 -6.75 10.39 12.76
N PRO A 128 -6.02 11.26 12.03
CA PRO A 128 -6.21 12.72 12.16
C PRO A 128 -7.37 13.25 11.34
N PHE A 129 -7.92 12.44 10.40
CA PHE A 129 -8.92 12.85 9.44
C PHE A 129 -10.04 11.83 9.36
N ASP A 130 -11.17 12.26 8.79
CA ASP A 130 -12.35 11.42 8.57
C ASP A 130 -12.29 10.71 7.21
N TRP A 131 -11.16 10.16 6.88
CA TRP A 131 -11.01 9.45 5.62
C TRP A 131 -11.89 8.21 5.54
#